data_3828dfbae8f0b8db77fb3cb7fd6728c0
#
_entry.id   3828dfbae8f0b8db77fb3cb7fd6728c0
#
_cell.length_a   1.000
_cell.length_b   1.000
_cell.length_c   1.000
_cell.angle_alpha   90.00
_cell.angle_beta   90.00
_cell.angle_gamma   90.00
#
_symmetry.space_group_name_H-M   'P 1'
#
loop_
_entity.id
_entity.type
_entity.pdbx_description
1 polymer ?
#
loop_
_entity_poly.entity_id
_entity_poly.type
_entity_poly.pdbx_seq_one_letter_code
_entity_poly.pdbx_strand_id
1 'polypeptide(L)'
;SLNSIKVTKKLLEDIDNLSLIDVYKKSLQDKVAEFFYTNDFQEKFIGITLEEWIKLYLFFYEFVYDKDKIIKIDKQQLIKLLEKKFNKHTISVALEAFTFSDKSNDLFSSFLIEQKEYYLIMPSVIKVMEPLKSMMSLFTKHMNGGINEKGYSFEKSIRNILSSVSPKAYIVSNLQTHHNGEGYELDVLMYLDNTLFVFECKTQFQHEDVRGYYRNVLEVEYYLSKFRRNFEYFAKEKSGQDSINNKFKKKIPDFNIKDVKVVPIFVSNISYRFVKKDDIYVLDDSRIYNFFKKKPPVIHYMDNYSKKIYIIGLLPSEFFNGNITDDDFIYYLENCKKYEIDINNAIRKKYLILI
;
A
#
# COMPACT_ATOMS: atom_id res chain seq x y z
N SER A 1 18.18 -4.57 23.17
CA SER A 1 19.09 -3.63 22.48
C SER A 1 20.29 -4.30 21.83
N LEU A 2 20.90 -5.32 22.43
CA LEU A 2 22.01 -6.09 21.82
C LEU A 2 21.56 -7.01 20.67
N ASN A 3 20.32 -7.48 20.68
CA ASN A 3 19.76 -8.30 19.60
C ASN A 3 19.47 -7.51 18.32
N SER A 4 19.09 -6.23 18.41
CA SER A 4 18.87 -5.37 17.24
C SER A 4 20.19 -5.06 16.52
N ILE A 5 21.28 -4.87 17.24
CA ILE A 5 22.60 -4.62 16.64
C ILE A 5 23.15 -5.87 15.93
N LYS A 6 22.90 -7.07 16.49
CA LYS A 6 23.28 -8.34 15.84
C LYS A 6 22.49 -8.60 14.55
N VAL A 7 21.18 -8.28 14.55
CA VAL A 7 20.34 -8.41 13.34
C VAL A 7 20.81 -7.45 12.24
N THR A 8 21.14 -6.21 12.60
CA THR A 8 21.63 -5.22 11.63
C THR A 8 22.99 -5.62 11.04
N LYS A 9 23.88 -6.18 11.87
CA LYS A 9 25.21 -6.64 11.43
C LYS A 9 25.11 -7.84 10.48
N LYS A 10 24.26 -8.81 10.81
CA LYS A 10 23.97 -9.97 9.96
C LYS A 10 23.32 -9.57 8.64
N LEU A 11 22.38 -8.60 8.65
CA LEU A 11 21.77 -8.03 7.44
C LEU A 11 22.81 -7.33 6.53
N LEU A 12 23.77 -6.62 7.11
CA LEU A 12 24.87 -5.97 6.36
C LEU A 12 25.83 -7.01 5.77
N GLU A 13 26.20 -8.05 6.53
CA GLU A 13 27.02 -9.16 6.05
C GLU A 13 26.31 -9.97 4.93
N ASP A 14 24.98 -10.14 5.03
CA ASP A 14 24.18 -10.79 3.98
C ASP A 14 24.08 -9.92 2.72
N ILE A 15 24.05 -8.58 2.85
CA ILE A 15 24.02 -7.63 1.71
C ILE A 15 25.36 -7.62 0.97
N ASP A 16 26.50 -7.71 1.66
CA ASP A 16 27.83 -7.71 1.04
C ASP A 16 28.06 -8.96 0.17
N ASN A 17 27.28 -10.03 0.35
CA ASN A 17 27.36 -11.26 -0.44
C ASN A 17 26.29 -11.35 -1.57
N LEU A 18 25.35 -10.39 -1.66
CA LEU A 18 24.34 -10.36 -2.71
C LEU A 18 24.83 -9.59 -3.94
N SER A 19 24.57 -10.14 -5.12
CA SER A 19 24.77 -9.36 -6.34
C SER A 19 23.80 -8.17 -6.38
N LEU A 20 24.16 -7.09 -7.07
CA LEU A 20 23.26 -5.94 -7.27
C LEU A 20 21.90 -6.35 -7.85
N ILE A 21 21.89 -7.39 -8.68
CA ILE A 21 20.68 -7.96 -9.27
C ILE A 21 19.80 -8.62 -8.22
N ASP A 22 20.38 -9.35 -7.26
CA ASP A 22 19.62 -9.99 -6.17
C ASP A 22 19.02 -8.94 -5.23
N VAL A 23 19.77 -7.89 -4.91
CA VAL A 23 19.29 -6.75 -4.12
C VAL A 23 18.12 -6.05 -4.85
N TYR A 24 18.27 -5.79 -6.16
CA TYR A 24 17.23 -5.19 -6.98
C TYR A 24 15.98 -6.07 -7.05
N LYS A 25 16.15 -7.38 -7.27
CA LYS A 25 15.07 -8.36 -7.28
C LYS A 25 14.30 -8.36 -5.96
N LYS A 26 15.01 -8.45 -4.84
CA LYS A 26 14.40 -8.44 -3.51
C LYS A 26 13.64 -7.15 -3.25
N SER A 27 14.25 -6.00 -3.55
CA SER A 27 13.61 -4.69 -3.42
C SER A 27 12.34 -4.58 -4.27
N LEU A 28 12.36 -5.08 -5.51
CA LEU A 28 11.18 -5.06 -6.37
C LEU A 28 10.07 -5.99 -5.84
N GLN A 29 10.41 -7.19 -5.37
CA GLN A 29 9.45 -8.09 -4.76
C GLN A 29 8.79 -7.46 -3.53
N ASP A 30 9.56 -6.86 -2.64
CA ASP A 30 9.05 -6.22 -1.43
C ASP A 30 8.12 -5.05 -1.78
N LYS A 31 8.49 -4.21 -2.74
CA LYS A 31 7.64 -3.10 -3.23
C LYS A 31 6.33 -3.58 -3.87
N VAL A 32 6.40 -4.65 -4.67
CA VAL A 32 5.20 -5.24 -5.29
C VAL A 32 4.30 -5.85 -4.23
N ALA A 33 4.86 -6.59 -3.26
CA ALA A 33 4.11 -7.17 -2.15
C ALA A 33 3.41 -6.10 -1.31
N GLU A 34 4.11 -5.02 -0.98
CA GLU A 34 3.58 -3.88 -0.24
C GLU A 34 2.46 -3.18 -1.03
N PHE A 35 2.70 -2.92 -2.31
CA PHE A 35 1.75 -2.21 -3.16
C PHE A 35 0.44 -2.98 -3.40
N PHE A 36 0.52 -4.30 -3.63
CA PHE A 36 -0.64 -5.16 -3.87
C PHE A 36 -1.21 -5.77 -2.58
N TYR A 37 -0.60 -5.53 -1.43
CA TYR A 37 -0.99 -6.12 -0.13
C TYR A 37 -1.05 -7.64 -0.18
N THR A 38 -0.16 -8.27 -0.96
CA THR A 38 -0.13 -9.71 -1.16
C THR A 38 1.28 -10.27 -1.07
N ASN A 39 1.39 -11.49 -0.54
CA ASN A 39 2.58 -12.31 -0.66
C ASN A 39 2.38 -13.43 -1.70
N ASP A 40 1.21 -13.47 -2.34
CA ASP A 40 0.89 -14.41 -3.40
C ASP A 40 1.24 -13.80 -4.77
N PHE A 41 2.45 -14.05 -5.23
CA PHE A 41 2.93 -13.62 -6.53
C PHE A 41 2.35 -14.44 -7.71
N GLN A 42 1.48 -15.43 -7.44
CA GLN A 42 0.77 -16.20 -8.47
C GLN A 42 -0.50 -15.50 -8.97
N GLU A 43 -0.91 -14.41 -8.32
CA GLU A 43 -2.00 -13.57 -8.79
C GLU A 43 -1.70 -13.02 -10.20
N LYS A 44 -2.71 -13.11 -11.10
CA LYS A 44 -2.54 -12.78 -12.53
C LYS A 44 -3.01 -11.37 -12.84
N PHE A 45 -2.16 -10.63 -13.56
CA PHE A 45 -2.46 -9.33 -14.14
C PHE A 45 -2.16 -9.37 -15.65
N ILE A 46 -3.10 -8.94 -16.46
CA ILE A 46 -2.98 -9.00 -17.93
C ILE A 46 -2.62 -10.41 -18.42
N GLY A 47 -3.19 -11.44 -17.77
CA GLY A 47 -3.04 -12.85 -18.20
C GLY A 47 -1.80 -13.60 -17.68
N ILE A 48 -0.82 -12.93 -17.07
CA ILE A 48 0.36 -13.55 -16.46
C ILE A 48 0.51 -13.18 -15.00
N THR A 49 1.29 -13.96 -14.24
CA THR A 49 1.45 -13.77 -12.79
C THR A 49 2.32 -12.56 -12.44
N LEU A 50 2.16 -12.01 -11.23
CA LEU A 50 3.06 -10.98 -10.69
C LEU A 50 4.51 -11.45 -10.68
N GLU A 51 4.75 -12.73 -10.39
CA GLU A 51 6.08 -13.31 -10.43
C GLU A 51 6.70 -13.26 -11.84
N GLU A 52 5.90 -13.55 -12.88
CA GLU A 52 6.34 -13.45 -14.28
C GLU A 52 6.62 -12.01 -14.67
N TRP A 53 5.80 -11.04 -14.23
CA TRP A 53 6.06 -9.61 -14.44
C TRP A 53 7.39 -9.18 -13.80
N ILE A 54 7.64 -9.55 -12.55
CA ILE A 54 8.92 -9.26 -11.87
C ILE A 54 10.10 -9.85 -12.64
N LYS A 55 9.99 -11.12 -13.07
CA LYS A 55 11.03 -11.81 -13.84
C LYS A 55 11.28 -11.12 -15.19
N LEU A 56 10.24 -10.61 -15.86
CA LEU A 56 10.36 -9.88 -17.13
C LEU A 56 11.13 -8.56 -16.95
N TYR A 57 10.80 -7.76 -15.93
CA TYR A 57 11.53 -6.53 -15.64
C TYR A 57 12.99 -6.79 -15.29
N LEU A 58 13.27 -7.83 -14.51
CA LEU A 58 14.62 -8.26 -14.20
C LEU A 58 15.37 -8.70 -15.46
N PHE A 59 14.74 -9.48 -16.35
CA PHE A 59 15.34 -9.90 -17.61
C PHE A 59 15.77 -8.69 -18.46
N PHE A 60 14.91 -7.71 -18.65
CA PHE A 60 15.26 -6.53 -19.44
C PHE A 60 16.31 -5.66 -18.75
N TYR A 61 16.27 -5.54 -17.42
CA TYR A 61 17.30 -4.85 -16.67
C TYR A 61 18.67 -5.53 -16.83
N GLU A 62 18.75 -6.85 -16.64
CA GLU A 62 19.96 -7.64 -16.89
C GLU A 62 20.46 -7.51 -18.34
N PHE A 63 19.53 -7.57 -19.30
CA PHE A 63 19.84 -7.49 -20.73
C PHE A 63 20.50 -6.18 -21.13
N VAL A 64 20.18 -5.07 -20.45
CA VAL A 64 20.74 -3.73 -20.76
C VAL A 64 21.78 -3.25 -19.78
N TYR A 65 22.09 -4.00 -18.73
CA TYR A 65 22.90 -3.54 -17.59
C TYR A 65 24.25 -2.96 -17.99
N ASP A 66 24.97 -3.63 -18.87
CA ASP A 66 26.29 -3.26 -19.39
C ASP A 66 26.26 -2.43 -20.69
N LYS A 67 25.09 -2.01 -21.15
CA LYS A 67 24.90 -1.32 -22.44
C LYS A 67 24.46 0.12 -22.24
N ASP A 68 25.09 1.04 -22.98
CA ASP A 68 24.78 2.48 -22.91
C ASP A 68 24.20 3.03 -24.22
N LYS A 69 24.38 2.29 -25.32
CA LYS A 69 23.87 2.70 -26.66
C LYS A 69 22.53 2.02 -26.94
N ILE A 70 21.72 2.67 -27.77
CA ILE A 70 20.48 2.09 -28.30
C ILE A 70 20.78 0.72 -28.91
N ILE A 71 20.02 -0.28 -28.47
CA ILE A 71 20.13 -1.66 -28.94
C ILE A 71 19.13 -1.85 -30.08
N LYS A 72 19.63 -2.29 -31.23
CA LYS A 72 18.81 -2.81 -32.31
C LYS A 72 18.88 -4.35 -32.24
N ILE A 73 17.75 -5.00 -32.01
CA ILE A 73 17.65 -6.45 -31.89
C ILE A 73 16.58 -6.99 -32.85
N ASP A 74 16.93 -8.02 -33.63
CA ASP A 74 15.98 -8.72 -34.46
C ASP A 74 14.84 -9.33 -33.63
N LYS A 75 13.60 -9.31 -34.15
CA LYS A 75 12.40 -9.80 -33.42
C LYS A 75 12.53 -11.26 -33.03
N GLN A 76 12.99 -12.10 -33.95
CA GLN A 76 13.16 -13.54 -33.70
C GLN A 76 14.28 -13.79 -32.68
N GLN A 77 15.35 -12.98 -32.74
CA GLN A 77 16.42 -13.06 -31.76
C GLN A 77 15.95 -12.70 -30.36
N LEU A 78 15.14 -11.64 -30.18
CA LEU A 78 14.58 -11.28 -28.88
C LEU A 78 13.65 -12.39 -28.35
N ILE A 79 12.78 -12.93 -29.20
CA ILE A 79 11.90 -14.04 -28.84
C ILE A 79 12.73 -15.26 -28.38
N LYS A 80 13.76 -15.66 -29.12
CA LYS A 80 14.64 -16.78 -28.72
C LYS A 80 15.36 -16.55 -27.39
N LEU A 81 15.69 -15.30 -27.07
CA LEU A 81 16.28 -14.96 -25.76
C LEU A 81 15.25 -15.12 -24.64
N LEU A 82 14.03 -14.65 -24.87
CA LEU A 82 12.93 -14.76 -23.91
C LEU A 82 12.49 -16.22 -23.71
N GLU A 83 12.47 -17.05 -24.76
CA GLU A 83 12.09 -18.48 -24.70
C GLU A 83 13.01 -19.30 -23.77
N LYS A 84 14.21 -18.82 -23.46
CA LYS A 84 15.11 -19.44 -22.48
C LYS A 84 14.59 -19.36 -21.03
N LYS A 85 13.74 -18.37 -20.73
CA LYS A 85 13.27 -18.09 -19.36
C LYS A 85 11.74 -18.08 -19.21
N PHE A 86 11.00 -17.95 -20.33
CA PHE A 86 9.54 -17.76 -20.31
C PHE A 86 8.82 -18.66 -21.31
N ASN A 87 7.57 -18.98 -21.02
CA ASN A 87 6.70 -19.70 -21.96
C ASN A 87 6.16 -18.75 -23.05
N LYS A 88 5.62 -19.31 -24.14
CA LYS A 88 5.12 -18.55 -25.29
C LYS A 88 4.01 -17.54 -24.94
N HIS A 89 3.12 -17.90 -24.01
CA HIS A 89 2.04 -17.01 -23.58
C HIS A 89 2.61 -15.77 -22.87
N THR A 90 3.51 -15.97 -21.90
CA THR A 90 4.20 -14.88 -21.20
C THR A 90 4.95 -13.96 -22.15
N ILE A 91 5.62 -14.53 -23.17
CA ILE A 91 6.33 -13.76 -24.19
C ILE A 91 5.37 -12.92 -25.01
N SER A 92 4.25 -13.47 -25.46
CA SER A 92 3.24 -12.74 -26.23
C SER A 92 2.70 -11.57 -25.44
N VAL A 93 2.30 -11.78 -24.19
CA VAL A 93 1.81 -10.72 -23.29
C VAL A 93 2.87 -9.64 -23.05
N ALA A 94 4.13 -10.05 -22.80
CA ALA A 94 5.22 -9.12 -22.56
C ALA A 94 5.53 -8.24 -23.77
N LEU A 95 5.60 -8.82 -24.96
CA LEU A 95 5.87 -8.07 -26.20
C LEU A 95 4.74 -7.10 -26.50
N GLU A 96 3.48 -7.50 -26.33
CA GLU A 96 2.32 -6.61 -26.50
C GLU A 96 2.35 -5.44 -25.50
N ALA A 97 2.58 -5.73 -24.22
CA ALA A 97 2.56 -4.74 -23.16
C ALA A 97 3.73 -3.75 -23.24
N PHE A 98 4.94 -4.23 -23.50
CA PHE A 98 6.15 -3.40 -23.55
C PHE A 98 6.36 -2.70 -24.89
N THR A 99 5.62 -3.04 -25.95
CA THR A 99 5.73 -2.37 -27.25
C THR A 99 5.06 -1.01 -27.21
N PHE A 100 5.81 0.03 -27.55
CA PHE A 100 5.32 1.39 -27.64
C PHE A 100 4.33 1.53 -28.80
N SER A 101 3.16 2.10 -28.51
CA SER A 101 2.07 2.31 -29.45
C SER A 101 1.38 3.64 -29.19
N ASP A 102 0.45 4.05 -30.03
CA ASP A 102 -0.37 5.26 -29.85
C ASP A 102 -1.15 5.28 -28.52
N LYS A 103 -1.34 4.11 -27.93
CA LYS A 103 -2.02 3.93 -26.64
C LYS A 103 -1.05 3.97 -25.45
N SER A 104 0.26 4.04 -25.68
CA SER A 104 1.25 4.07 -24.62
C SER A 104 1.34 5.46 -24.00
N ASN A 105 1.43 5.51 -22.66
CA ASN A 105 1.55 6.78 -21.96
C ASN A 105 2.95 7.39 -22.13
N ASP A 106 3.97 6.54 -22.06
CA ASP A 106 5.39 6.92 -22.13
C ASP A 106 6.28 5.72 -22.45
N LEU A 107 7.57 6.00 -22.64
CA LEU A 107 8.60 4.97 -22.88
C LEU A 107 9.02 4.24 -21.61
N PHE A 108 8.67 4.71 -20.42
CA PHE A 108 9.00 4.00 -19.18
C PHE A 108 8.07 2.81 -18.93
N SER A 109 6.83 2.90 -19.41
CA SER A 109 5.87 1.79 -19.35
C SER A 109 5.96 0.85 -20.55
N SER A 110 6.28 1.37 -21.74
CA SER A 110 6.35 0.62 -23.00
C SER A 110 7.64 0.95 -23.74
N PHE A 111 8.74 0.26 -23.38
CA PHE A 111 10.10 0.61 -23.76
C PHE A 111 10.65 -0.11 -24.99
N LEU A 112 9.85 -0.94 -25.67
CA LEU A 112 10.18 -1.57 -26.95
C LEU A 112 9.61 -0.74 -28.09
N ILE A 113 10.46 -0.16 -28.90
CA ILE A 113 10.01 0.57 -30.10
C ILE A 113 10.07 -0.40 -31.27
N GLU A 114 8.89 -0.82 -31.73
CA GLU A 114 8.77 -1.78 -32.83
C GLU A 114 9.07 -1.14 -34.18
N GLN A 115 9.89 -1.85 -34.97
CA GLN A 115 10.14 -1.60 -36.37
C GLN A 115 9.79 -2.86 -37.16
N LYS A 116 9.81 -2.79 -38.50
CA LYS A 116 9.40 -3.89 -39.36
C LYS A 116 10.04 -5.24 -38.97
N GLU A 117 11.36 -5.29 -38.82
CA GLU A 117 12.12 -6.52 -38.61
C GLU A 117 12.79 -6.59 -37.23
N TYR A 118 12.79 -5.51 -36.47
CA TYR A 118 13.53 -5.41 -35.21
C TYR A 118 12.84 -4.54 -34.16
N TYR A 119 13.30 -4.65 -32.94
CA TYR A 119 13.00 -3.71 -31.86
C TYR A 119 14.18 -2.77 -31.58
N LEU A 120 13.88 -1.53 -31.26
CA LEU A 120 14.83 -0.62 -30.64
C LEU A 120 14.57 -0.58 -29.14
N ILE A 121 15.65 -0.69 -28.36
CA ILE A 121 15.62 -0.65 -26.89
C ILE A 121 16.59 0.43 -26.44
N MET A 122 16.12 1.33 -25.57
CA MET A 122 16.96 2.38 -24.99
C MET A 122 17.39 1.97 -23.58
N PRO A 123 18.67 1.57 -23.37
CA PRO A 123 19.17 1.13 -22.06
C PRO A 123 18.98 2.19 -20.98
N SER A 124 19.18 3.46 -21.30
CA SER A 124 19.01 4.58 -20.36
C SER A 124 17.59 4.66 -19.80
N VAL A 125 16.56 4.33 -20.58
CA VAL A 125 15.17 4.30 -20.13
C VAL A 125 14.96 3.18 -19.10
N ILE A 126 15.41 1.95 -19.43
CA ILE A 126 15.22 0.78 -18.56
C ILE A 126 16.02 0.91 -17.26
N LYS A 127 17.23 1.49 -17.32
CA LYS A 127 18.09 1.68 -16.14
C LYS A 127 17.53 2.68 -15.13
N VAL A 128 16.77 3.69 -15.58
CA VAL A 128 16.22 4.75 -14.72
C VAL A 128 14.74 4.58 -14.40
N MET A 129 14.04 3.69 -15.13
CA MET A 129 12.63 3.45 -14.85
C MET A 129 12.45 2.82 -13.47
N GLU A 130 11.35 3.14 -12.82
CA GLU A 130 10.90 2.41 -11.65
C GLU A 130 9.93 1.29 -12.06
N PRO A 131 10.32 -0.02 -11.90
CA PRO A 131 9.52 -1.14 -12.41
C PRO A 131 8.10 -1.19 -11.88
N LEU A 132 7.89 -0.90 -10.59
CA LEU A 132 6.55 -0.90 -10.01
C LEU A 132 5.64 0.13 -10.68
N LYS A 133 6.13 1.34 -10.94
CA LYS A 133 5.36 2.38 -11.65
C LYS A 133 5.07 2.00 -13.09
N SER A 134 6.07 1.43 -13.76
CA SER A 134 5.91 0.90 -15.11
C SER A 134 4.83 -0.19 -15.15
N MET A 135 4.87 -1.17 -14.24
CA MET A 135 3.82 -2.18 -14.09
C MET A 135 2.45 -1.54 -13.87
N MET A 136 2.36 -0.55 -12.98
CA MET A 136 1.10 0.11 -12.67
C MET A 136 0.51 0.85 -13.86
N SER A 137 1.36 1.54 -14.62
CA SER A 137 0.95 2.21 -15.86
C SER A 137 0.38 1.21 -16.87
N LEU A 138 1.06 0.06 -17.03
CA LEU A 138 0.59 -1.03 -17.90
C LEU A 138 -0.74 -1.61 -17.41
N PHE A 139 -0.86 -1.93 -16.13
CA PHE A 139 -2.06 -2.55 -15.56
C PHE A 139 -3.27 -1.61 -15.67
N THR A 140 -3.09 -0.33 -15.38
CA THR A 140 -4.15 0.68 -15.52
C THR A 140 -4.64 0.80 -16.96
N LYS A 141 -3.71 0.76 -17.92
CA LYS A 141 -4.01 0.83 -19.35
C LYS A 141 -4.85 -0.37 -19.84
N HIS A 142 -4.51 -1.58 -19.39
CA HIS A 142 -5.12 -2.81 -19.89
C HIS A 142 -6.34 -3.31 -19.10
N MET A 143 -6.55 -2.80 -17.89
CA MET A 143 -7.64 -3.24 -16.99
C MET A 143 -8.84 -2.26 -16.97
N ASN A 144 -8.99 -1.40 -17.98
CA ASN A 144 -10.12 -0.45 -18.10
C ASN A 144 -10.42 0.34 -16.81
N GLY A 145 -9.38 0.76 -16.11
CA GLY A 145 -9.50 1.66 -14.95
C GLY A 145 -9.74 1.00 -13.59
N GLY A 146 -9.77 -0.34 -13.48
CA GLY A 146 -10.06 -0.99 -12.21
C GLY A 146 -9.05 -2.08 -11.84
N ILE A 147 -8.18 -1.82 -10.86
CA ILE A 147 -7.50 -2.88 -10.12
C ILE A 147 -8.39 -3.20 -8.90
N ASN A 148 -9.54 -3.82 -9.16
CA ASN A 148 -10.52 -4.15 -8.11
C ASN A 148 -9.93 -5.09 -7.05
N GLU A 149 -9.06 -6.03 -7.47
CA GLU A 149 -8.35 -6.94 -6.58
C GLU A 149 -7.48 -6.19 -5.54
N LYS A 150 -6.87 -5.06 -5.93
CA LYS A 150 -6.08 -4.25 -5.00
C LYS A 150 -6.94 -3.70 -3.85
N GLY A 151 -8.13 -3.20 -4.15
CA GLY A 151 -9.09 -2.72 -3.13
C GLY A 151 -9.43 -3.82 -2.14
N TYR A 152 -9.81 -4.98 -2.64
CA TYR A 152 -10.15 -6.15 -1.81
C TYR A 152 -8.96 -6.64 -0.96
N SER A 153 -7.75 -6.69 -1.54
CA SER A 153 -6.52 -7.06 -0.82
C SER A 153 -6.18 -6.07 0.29
N PHE A 154 -6.40 -4.78 0.05
CA PHE A 154 -6.22 -3.73 1.06
C PHE A 154 -7.18 -3.90 2.24
N GLU A 155 -8.48 -4.02 1.98
CA GLU A 155 -9.50 -4.27 3.00
C GLU A 155 -9.19 -5.52 3.81
N LYS A 156 -8.77 -6.62 3.14
CA LYS A 156 -8.35 -7.85 3.77
C LYS A 156 -7.12 -7.64 4.66
N SER A 157 -6.15 -6.84 4.22
CA SER A 157 -4.96 -6.50 5.01
C SER A 157 -5.35 -5.74 6.28
N ILE A 158 -6.17 -4.69 6.17
CA ILE A 158 -6.67 -3.93 7.32
C ILE A 158 -7.43 -4.85 8.28
N ARG A 159 -8.36 -5.67 7.78
CA ARG A 159 -9.09 -6.66 8.58
C ARG A 159 -8.16 -7.61 9.34
N ASN A 160 -7.11 -8.11 8.69
CA ASN A 160 -6.14 -9.01 9.31
C ASN A 160 -5.35 -8.32 10.42
N ILE A 161 -4.98 -7.06 10.22
CA ILE A 161 -4.32 -6.25 11.27
C ILE A 161 -5.27 -6.12 12.48
N LEU A 162 -6.50 -5.70 12.26
CA LEU A 162 -7.49 -5.51 13.31
C LEU A 162 -7.82 -6.82 14.05
N SER A 163 -7.95 -7.93 13.33
CA SER A 163 -8.25 -9.25 13.93
C SER A 163 -7.13 -9.78 14.83
N SER A 164 -5.91 -9.27 14.71
CA SER A 164 -4.77 -9.70 15.51
C SER A 164 -4.59 -8.90 16.82
N VAL A 165 -5.43 -7.92 17.06
CA VAL A 165 -5.25 -6.91 18.12
C VAL A 165 -5.58 -7.44 19.51
N SER A 166 -6.72 -8.09 19.65
CA SER A 166 -7.20 -8.58 20.95
C SER A 166 -8.21 -9.72 20.74
N PRO A 167 -8.20 -10.75 21.61
CA PRO A 167 -9.24 -11.77 21.64
C PRO A 167 -10.64 -11.18 21.93
N LYS A 168 -10.70 -9.96 22.48
CA LYS A 168 -11.94 -9.24 22.79
C LYS A 168 -12.48 -8.41 21.63
N ALA A 169 -11.67 -8.18 20.57
CA ALA A 169 -12.12 -7.44 19.41
C ALA A 169 -13.02 -8.29 18.52
N TYR A 170 -14.19 -7.80 18.20
CA TYR A 170 -15.10 -8.44 17.25
C TYR A 170 -15.08 -7.70 15.93
N ILE A 171 -14.76 -8.43 14.86
CA ILE A 171 -14.64 -7.87 13.51
C ILE A 171 -15.79 -8.39 12.64
N VAL A 172 -16.45 -7.46 11.94
CA VAL A 172 -17.40 -7.71 10.86
C VAL A 172 -16.90 -7.01 9.61
N SER A 173 -17.00 -7.64 8.45
CA SER A 173 -16.60 -7.04 7.18
C SER A 173 -17.73 -7.15 6.16
N ASN A 174 -17.70 -6.25 5.16
CA ASN A 174 -18.64 -6.20 4.05
C ASN A 174 -20.11 -6.19 4.51
N LEU A 175 -20.44 -5.22 5.35
CA LEU A 175 -21.83 -5.01 5.74
C LEU A 175 -22.54 -4.24 4.63
N GLN A 176 -23.38 -4.93 3.87
CA GLN A 176 -24.13 -4.35 2.76
C GLN A 176 -25.63 -4.42 3.03
N THR A 177 -26.36 -3.40 2.59
CA THR A 177 -27.82 -3.37 2.60
C THR A 177 -28.35 -2.47 1.49
N HIS A 178 -29.62 -2.63 1.15
CA HIS A 178 -30.33 -1.79 0.20
C HIS A 178 -31.54 -1.16 0.87
N HIS A 179 -31.74 0.12 0.63
CA HIS A 179 -32.90 0.84 1.13
C HIS A 179 -33.36 1.88 0.10
N ASN A 180 -34.65 1.88 -0.24
CA ASN A 180 -35.24 2.80 -1.23
C ASN A 180 -34.51 2.82 -2.60
N GLY A 181 -34.00 1.66 -3.06
CA GLY A 181 -33.28 1.54 -4.32
C GLY A 181 -31.81 1.93 -4.26
N GLU A 182 -31.31 2.43 -3.13
CA GLU A 182 -29.91 2.76 -2.91
C GLU A 182 -29.16 1.66 -2.16
N GLY A 183 -27.91 1.43 -2.55
CA GLY A 183 -26.99 0.53 -1.86
C GLY A 183 -26.14 1.28 -0.83
N TYR A 184 -26.00 0.68 0.35
CA TYR A 184 -25.16 1.16 1.45
C TYR A 184 -24.19 0.06 1.87
N GLU A 185 -22.95 0.43 2.11
CA GLU A 185 -21.87 -0.50 2.44
C GLU A 185 -20.95 0.09 3.49
N LEU A 186 -20.45 -0.77 4.41
CA LEU A 186 -19.36 -0.50 5.32
C LEU A 186 -18.32 -1.62 5.16
N ASP A 187 -17.05 -1.25 4.94
CA ASP A 187 -15.99 -2.21 4.59
C ASP A 187 -15.60 -3.07 5.80
N VAL A 188 -15.21 -2.45 6.92
CA VAL A 188 -14.80 -3.16 8.14
C VAL A 188 -15.37 -2.47 9.38
N LEU A 189 -15.92 -3.27 10.30
CA LEU A 189 -16.36 -2.81 11.60
C LEU A 189 -15.60 -3.57 12.69
N MET A 190 -15.11 -2.87 13.69
CA MET A 190 -14.44 -3.44 14.86
C MET A 190 -15.13 -2.94 16.13
N TYR A 191 -15.70 -3.86 16.91
CA TYR A 191 -16.13 -3.56 18.26
C TYR A 191 -15.04 -3.96 19.25
N LEU A 192 -14.61 -3.00 20.05
CA LEU A 192 -13.59 -3.18 21.07
C LEU A 192 -14.05 -2.46 22.34
N ASP A 193 -14.04 -3.18 23.47
CA ASP A 193 -14.54 -2.73 24.77
C ASP A 193 -15.95 -2.12 24.68
N ASN A 194 -16.13 -0.81 24.56
CA ASN A 194 -17.45 -0.16 24.42
C ASN A 194 -17.55 0.77 23.20
N THR A 195 -16.64 0.61 22.24
CA THR A 195 -16.60 1.45 21.03
C THR A 195 -16.69 0.61 19.76
N LEU A 196 -17.55 1.05 18.85
CA LEU A 196 -17.66 0.54 17.49
C LEU A 196 -16.88 1.44 16.55
N PHE A 197 -15.73 0.97 16.07
CA PHE A 197 -14.96 1.61 15.03
C PHE A 197 -15.43 1.15 13.67
N VAL A 198 -15.73 2.11 12.79
CA VAL A 198 -16.23 1.87 11.42
C VAL A 198 -15.16 2.34 10.43
N PHE A 199 -14.59 1.41 9.68
CA PHE A 199 -13.53 1.69 8.73
C PHE A 199 -14.06 1.64 7.31
N GLU A 200 -13.77 2.68 6.54
CA GLU A 200 -13.85 2.72 5.09
C GLU A 200 -12.43 2.64 4.53
N CYS A 201 -12.17 1.69 3.65
CA CYS A 201 -10.84 1.38 3.14
C CYS A 201 -10.74 1.72 1.65
N LYS A 202 -9.85 2.63 1.27
CA LYS A 202 -9.68 3.02 -0.14
C LYS A 202 -8.22 3.03 -0.54
N THR A 203 -7.92 2.38 -1.65
CA THR A 203 -6.62 2.45 -2.28
C THR A 203 -6.63 3.48 -3.40
N GLN A 204 -5.58 4.27 -3.44
CA GLN A 204 -5.36 5.25 -4.50
C GLN A 204 -3.96 5.09 -5.07
N PHE A 205 -3.75 5.65 -6.27
CA PHE A 205 -2.41 5.74 -6.83
C PHE A 205 -1.65 6.86 -6.16
N GLN A 206 -0.45 6.55 -5.68
CA GLN A 206 0.46 7.58 -5.22
C GLN A 206 1.09 8.26 -6.43
N HIS A 207 0.69 9.49 -6.68
CA HIS A 207 1.31 10.32 -7.70
C HIS A 207 2.57 11.00 -7.15
N GLU A 208 3.55 11.22 -8.02
CA GLU A 208 4.80 11.91 -7.64
C GLU A 208 4.73 13.41 -7.90
N ASP A 209 3.84 13.85 -8.76
CA ASP A 209 3.68 15.25 -9.09
C ASP A 209 2.57 15.92 -8.26
N VAL A 210 2.66 17.24 -8.18
CA VAL A 210 1.71 18.07 -7.42
C VAL A 210 0.29 17.95 -7.96
N ARG A 211 0.11 17.76 -9.29
CA ARG A 211 -1.21 17.64 -9.91
C ARG A 211 -1.88 16.32 -9.53
N GLY A 212 -1.11 15.24 -9.56
CA GLY A 212 -1.59 13.93 -9.16
C GLY A 212 -1.95 13.89 -7.69
N TYR A 213 -1.11 14.48 -6.81
CA TYR A 213 -1.45 14.61 -5.39
C TYR A 213 -2.74 15.43 -5.19
N TYR A 214 -2.92 16.50 -5.93
CA TYR A 214 -4.15 17.31 -5.85
C TYR A 214 -5.38 16.51 -6.31
N ARG A 215 -5.27 15.68 -7.36
CA ARG A 215 -6.35 14.77 -7.78
C ARG A 215 -6.71 13.79 -6.66
N ASN A 216 -5.71 13.19 -6.00
CA ASN A 216 -5.94 12.30 -4.86
C ASN A 216 -6.69 13.00 -3.73
N VAL A 217 -6.38 14.27 -3.44
CA VAL A 217 -7.11 15.05 -2.43
C VAL A 217 -8.58 15.25 -2.83
N LEU A 218 -8.87 15.57 -4.09
CA LEU A 218 -10.24 15.70 -4.58
C LEU A 218 -11.00 14.37 -4.54
N GLU A 219 -10.35 13.27 -4.93
CA GLU A 219 -10.94 11.93 -4.84
C GLU A 219 -11.27 11.53 -3.40
N VAL A 220 -10.37 11.84 -2.45
CA VAL A 220 -10.64 11.58 -1.03
C VAL A 220 -11.85 12.34 -0.53
N GLU A 221 -12.04 13.59 -0.94
CA GLU A 221 -13.23 14.35 -0.57
C GLU A 221 -14.53 13.69 -1.08
N TYR A 222 -14.50 13.18 -2.29
CA TYR A 222 -15.61 12.38 -2.83
C TYR A 222 -15.85 11.10 -2.02
N TYR A 223 -14.79 10.34 -1.71
CA TYR A 223 -14.90 9.12 -0.92
C TYR A 223 -15.38 9.39 0.52
N LEU A 224 -14.89 10.45 1.15
CA LEU A 224 -15.34 10.86 2.48
C LEU A 224 -16.82 11.24 2.47
N SER A 225 -17.32 11.92 1.44
CA SER A 225 -18.76 12.26 1.32
C SER A 225 -19.62 11.02 1.16
N LYS A 226 -19.17 10.03 0.35
CA LYS A 226 -19.84 8.75 0.16
C LYS A 226 -19.83 7.94 1.48
N PHE A 227 -18.68 7.87 2.14
CA PHE A 227 -18.56 7.19 3.42
C PHE A 227 -19.47 7.81 4.49
N ARG A 228 -19.51 9.15 4.57
CA ARG A 228 -20.43 9.85 5.49
C ARG A 228 -21.88 9.46 5.24
N ARG A 229 -22.34 9.46 4.00
CA ARG A 229 -23.70 9.03 3.64
C ARG A 229 -23.99 7.60 4.13
N ASN A 230 -23.05 6.67 3.86
CA ASN A 230 -23.20 5.29 4.29
C ASN A 230 -23.21 5.19 5.82
N PHE A 231 -22.24 5.83 6.48
CA PHE A 231 -22.13 5.86 7.94
C PHE A 231 -23.38 6.42 8.61
N GLU A 232 -23.90 7.54 8.13
CA GLU A 232 -25.12 8.16 8.68
C GLU A 232 -26.34 7.25 8.53
N TYR A 233 -26.48 6.55 7.41
CA TYR A 233 -27.53 5.56 7.24
C TYR A 233 -27.47 4.45 8.30
N PHE A 234 -26.30 3.86 8.48
CA PHE A 234 -26.12 2.79 9.45
C PHE A 234 -26.20 3.25 10.92
N ALA A 235 -25.80 4.48 11.20
CA ALA A 235 -25.81 5.02 12.56
C ALA A 235 -27.19 5.59 12.97
N LYS A 236 -27.97 6.16 12.04
CA LYS A 236 -29.20 6.90 12.36
C LYS A 236 -30.47 6.19 11.91
N GLU A 237 -30.47 5.51 10.76
CA GLU A 237 -31.66 4.85 10.24
C GLU A 237 -31.89 3.50 10.92
N LYS A 238 -33.17 3.23 11.28
CA LYS A 238 -33.53 1.99 12.00
C LYS A 238 -33.09 0.73 11.25
N SER A 239 -33.30 0.66 9.94
CA SER A 239 -32.91 -0.49 9.11
C SER A 239 -31.41 -0.69 9.06
N GLY A 240 -30.62 0.41 9.03
CA GLY A 240 -29.18 0.38 9.14
C GLY A 240 -28.70 -0.13 10.50
N GLN A 241 -29.25 0.43 11.58
CA GLN A 241 -28.97 0.00 12.95
C GLN A 241 -29.31 -1.47 13.19
N ASP A 242 -30.45 -1.93 12.69
CA ASP A 242 -30.87 -3.33 12.79
C ASP A 242 -29.88 -4.25 12.03
N SER A 243 -29.35 -3.80 10.90
CA SER A 243 -28.34 -4.54 10.13
C SER A 243 -27.04 -4.74 10.93
N ILE A 244 -26.55 -3.69 11.60
CA ILE A 244 -25.37 -3.80 12.48
C ILE A 244 -25.69 -4.69 13.70
N ASN A 245 -26.80 -4.42 14.39
CA ASN A 245 -27.19 -5.16 15.57
C ASN A 245 -27.31 -6.67 15.28
N ASN A 246 -27.94 -7.05 14.18
CA ASN A 246 -28.08 -8.45 13.76
C ASN A 246 -26.75 -9.15 13.49
N LYS A 247 -25.73 -8.44 13.01
CA LYS A 247 -24.40 -9.01 12.80
C LYS A 247 -23.65 -9.23 14.10
N PHE A 248 -23.68 -8.22 15.00
CA PHE A 248 -22.94 -8.30 16.26
C PHE A 248 -23.63 -9.20 17.29
N LYS A 249 -24.96 -9.23 17.38
CA LYS A 249 -25.71 -10.10 18.29
C LYS A 249 -25.44 -11.58 18.14
N LYS A 250 -24.93 -12.02 16.97
CA LYS A 250 -24.50 -13.41 16.78
C LYS A 250 -23.36 -13.82 17.72
N LYS A 251 -22.59 -12.86 18.22
CA LYS A 251 -21.43 -13.08 19.10
C LYS A 251 -21.56 -12.34 20.44
N ILE A 252 -22.31 -11.26 20.46
CA ILE A 252 -22.52 -10.38 21.62
C ILE A 252 -24.04 -10.22 21.75
N PRO A 253 -24.75 -11.10 22.51
CA PRO A 253 -26.23 -11.13 22.55
C PRO A 253 -26.87 -9.80 22.88
N ASP A 254 -26.28 -9.02 23.79
CA ASP A 254 -26.81 -7.74 24.27
C ASP A 254 -26.32 -6.53 23.49
N PHE A 255 -25.61 -6.73 22.36
CA PHE A 255 -25.10 -5.62 21.55
C PHE A 255 -26.23 -4.77 21.00
N ASN A 256 -26.13 -3.45 21.20
CA ASN A 256 -27.00 -2.46 20.60
C ASN A 256 -26.18 -1.23 20.23
N ILE A 257 -26.17 -0.86 18.94
CA ILE A 257 -25.41 0.29 18.44
C ILE A 257 -25.73 1.61 19.13
N LYS A 258 -26.94 1.74 19.71
CA LYS A 258 -27.35 2.96 20.43
C LYS A 258 -26.66 3.13 21.78
N ASP A 259 -26.12 2.05 22.34
CA ASP A 259 -25.54 2.03 23.67
C ASP A 259 -24.00 2.08 23.63
N VAL A 260 -23.41 2.18 22.42
CA VAL A 260 -21.98 2.20 22.22
C VAL A 260 -21.52 3.48 21.54
N LYS A 261 -20.28 3.89 21.81
CA LYS A 261 -19.63 4.97 21.06
C LYS A 261 -19.33 4.50 19.65
N VAL A 262 -19.63 5.32 18.63
CA VAL A 262 -19.35 4.98 17.23
C VAL A 262 -18.34 5.96 16.65
N VAL A 263 -17.25 5.44 16.08
CA VAL A 263 -16.11 6.23 15.59
C VAL A 263 -15.83 5.90 14.12
N PRO A 264 -16.12 6.83 13.17
CA PRO A 264 -15.83 6.63 11.75
C PRO A 264 -14.37 6.93 11.43
N ILE A 265 -13.76 6.02 10.66
CA ILE A 265 -12.33 6.08 10.26
C ILE A 265 -12.23 5.78 8.78
N PHE A 266 -11.66 6.71 8.03
CA PHE A 266 -11.26 6.49 6.65
C PHE A 266 -9.79 6.07 6.59
N VAL A 267 -9.51 4.95 5.94
CA VAL A 267 -8.15 4.39 5.80
C VAL A 267 -7.74 4.40 4.35
N SER A 268 -6.58 4.98 4.07
CA SER A 268 -5.99 5.02 2.73
C SER A 268 -4.58 4.46 2.75
N ASN A 269 -4.10 4.00 1.60
CA ASN A 269 -2.69 3.68 1.37
C ASN A 269 -1.82 4.92 1.12
N ILE A 270 -2.41 6.11 1.16
CA ILE A 270 -1.72 7.40 0.99
C ILE A 270 -1.90 8.24 2.25
N SER A 271 -0.80 8.82 2.72
CA SER A 271 -0.84 9.74 3.85
C SER A 271 -1.32 11.13 3.41
N TYR A 272 -2.35 11.62 4.07
CA TYR A 272 -2.88 12.98 3.86
C TYR A 272 -2.43 13.91 4.97
N ARG A 273 -2.36 15.23 4.67
CA ARG A 273 -1.97 16.27 5.64
C ARG A 273 -2.99 16.51 6.76
N PHE A 274 -4.19 15.98 6.62
CA PHE A 274 -5.24 16.09 7.63
C PHE A 274 -5.51 14.73 8.24
N VAL A 275 -5.64 14.68 9.56
CA VAL A 275 -5.93 13.47 10.35
C VAL A 275 -7.40 13.37 10.76
N LYS A 276 -8.17 14.44 10.55
CA LYS A 276 -9.61 14.49 10.79
C LYS A 276 -10.25 15.49 9.83
N LYS A 277 -11.35 15.11 9.23
CA LYS A 277 -12.19 16.00 8.43
C LYS A 277 -13.64 15.83 8.89
N ASP A 278 -14.21 16.91 9.38
CA ASP A 278 -15.45 16.89 10.16
C ASP A 278 -15.33 15.87 11.32
N ASP A 279 -16.19 14.88 11.40
CA ASP A 279 -16.15 13.85 12.45
C ASP A 279 -15.46 12.55 12.04
N ILE A 280 -14.92 12.46 10.81
CA ILE A 280 -14.24 11.27 10.29
C ILE A 280 -12.73 11.41 10.50
N TYR A 281 -12.12 10.44 11.18
CA TYR A 281 -10.66 10.32 11.23
C TYR A 281 -10.12 9.79 9.91
N VAL A 282 -8.95 10.32 9.48
CA VAL A 282 -8.31 9.94 8.23
C VAL A 282 -6.89 9.46 8.54
N LEU A 283 -6.66 8.20 8.28
CA LEU A 283 -5.38 7.53 8.55
C LEU A 283 -4.84 6.87 7.29
N ASP A 284 -3.53 6.71 7.25
CA ASP A 284 -2.90 5.77 6.34
C ASP A 284 -2.75 4.38 6.99
N ASP A 285 -2.56 3.37 6.14
CA ASP A 285 -2.41 1.98 6.56
C ASP A 285 -1.19 1.75 7.46
N SER A 286 -0.13 2.51 7.27
CA SER A 286 1.07 2.40 8.09
C SER A 286 0.81 2.83 9.54
N ARG A 287 -0.04 3.83 9.76
CA ARG A 287 -0.47 4.26 11.09
C ARG A 287 -1.32 3.20 11.77
N ILE A 288 -2.26 2.60 11.04
CA ILE A 288 -3.07 1.47 11.53
C ILE A 288 -2.15 0.31 11.90
N TYR A 289 -1.25 -0.07 10.99
CA TYR A 289 -0.32 -1.17 11.23
C TYR A 289 0.56 -0.92 12.45
N ASN A 290 1.19 0.24 12.53
CA ASN A 290 2.12 0.58 13.61
C ASN A 290 1.42 0.58 14.97
N PHE A 291 0.22 1.16 15.06
CA PHE A 291 -0.53 1.17 16.31
C PHE A 291 -0.92 -0.26 16.74
N PHE A 292 -1.61 -0.99 15.88
CA PHE A 292 -2.16 -2.30 16.25
C PHE A 292 -1.10 -3.42 16.35
N LYS A 293 0.02 -3.30 15.66
CA LYS A 293 1.17 -4.23 15.83
C LYS A 293 2.13 -3.80 16.92
N LYS A 294 1.80 -2.76 17.68
CA LYS A 294 2.65 -2.22 18.75
C LYS A 294 4.09 -1.95 18.29
N LYS A 295 4.19 -1.44 17.05
CA LYS A 295 5.45 -1.04 16.45
C LYS A 295 5.54 0.48 16.48
N PRO A 296 6.20 1.07 17.47
CA PRO A 296 6.37 2.52 17.48
C PRO A 296 7.13 2.92 16.21
N PRO A 297 6.67 3.97 15.51
CA PRO A 297 7.43 4.51 14.42
C PRO A 297 8.80 4.95 14.94
N VAL A 298 9.85 4.48 14.30
CA VAL A 298 11.23 4.82 14.63
C VAL A 298 11.89 5.50 13.45
N ILE A 299 12.67 6.54 13.71
CA ILE A 299 13.55 7.13 12.71
C ILE A 299 14.94 6.53 12.89
N HIS A 300 15.45 5.97 11.82
CA HIS A 300 16.86 5.58 11.71
C HIS A 300 17.63 6.78 11.17
N TYR A 301 18.53 7.33 11.98
CA TYR A 301 19.44 8.38 11.57
C TYR A 301 20.87 7.84 11.55
N MET A 302 21.53 7.93 10.40
CA MET A 302 22.94 7.62 10.29
C MET A 302 23.75 8.93 10.40
N ASP A 303 24.57 9.03 11.42
CA ASP A 303 25.56 10.08 11.50
C ASP A 303 26.68 9.83 10.49
N ASN A 304 26.80 10.69 9.50
CA ASN A 304 27.78 10.56 8.43
C ASN A 304 29.24 10.62 8.90
N TYR A 305 29.50 11.23 10.04
CA TYR A 305 30.86 11.33 10.61
C TYR A 305 31.24 10.10 11.41
N SER A 306 30.40 9.70 12.36
CA SER A 306 30.68 8.55 13.23
C SER A 306 30.26 7.20 12.61
N LYS A 307 29.53 7.22 11.48
CA LYS A 307 28.89 6.04 10.87
C LYS A 307 28.00 5.26 11.83
N LYS A 308 27.56 5.89 12.90
CA LYS A 308 26.65 5.28 13.89
C LYS A 308 25.21 5.49 13.48
N ILE A 309 24.42 4.43 13.62
CA ILE A 309 22.97 4.48 13.44
C ILE A 309 22.32 4.77 14.80
N TYR A 310 21.56 5.84 14.85
CA TYR A 310 20.74 6.20 15.99
C TYR A 310 19.28 5.86 15.69
N ILE A 311 18.60 5.26 16.65
CA ILE A 311 17.19 4.96 16.57
C ILE A 311 16.45 5.93 17.49
N ILE A 312 15.57 6.72 16.91
CA ILE A 312 14.73 7.67 17.65
C ILE A 312 13.31 7.10 17.69
N GLY A 313 12.85 6.72 18.87
CA GLY A 313 11.43 6.39 19.10
C GLY A 313 10.57 7.65 19.06
N LEU A 314 9.44 7.59 18.38
CA LEU A 314 8.59 8.75 18.09
C LEU A 314 7.31 8.80 18.92
N LEU A 315 7.03 7.73 19.68
CA LEU A 315 5.84 7.65 20.53
C LEU A 315 6.21 7.20 21.93
N PRO A 316 5.48 7.65 22.96
CA PRO A 316 5.63 7.13 24.32
C PRO A 316 5.48 5.60 24.33
N SER A 317 6.40 4.91 24.98
CA SER A 317 6.40 3.43 25.08
C SER A 317 5.16 2.87 25.75
N GLU A 318 4.44 3.69 26.50
CA GLU A 318 3.21 3.36 27.23
C GLU A 318 2.09 2.81 26.32
N PHE A 319 1.91 3.38 25.12
CA PHE A 319 0.91 2.90 24.15
C PHE A 319 1.18 1.50 23.58
N PHE A 320 2.39 1.00 23.75
CA PHE A 320 2.81 -0.26 23.15
C PHE A 320 3.00 -1.37 24.20
N ASN A 321 2.74 -1.04 25.46
CA ASN A 321 2.76 -1.98 26.56
C ASN A 321 1.31 -2.41 26.93
N GLY A 322 1.09 -3.71 27.09
CA GLY A 322 -0.22 -4.23 27.52
C GLY A 322 -1.20 -4.53 26.38
N ASN A 323 -2.46 -4.72 26.72
CA ASN A 323 -3.56 -4.92 25.76
C ASN A 323 -4.00 -3.55 25.24
N ILE A 324 -4.31 -3.48 23.95
CA ILE A 324 -4.87 -2.27 23.33
C ILE A 324 -6.34 -2.17 23.76
N THR A 325 -6.73 -1.02 24.28
CA THR A 325 -8.10 -0.65 24.61
C THR A 325 -8.68 0.30 23.57
N ASP A 326 -10.01 0.51 23.60
CA ASP A 326 -10.68 1.49 22.75
C ASP A 326 -10.22 2.92 23.11
N ASP A 327 -10.03 3.24 24.40
CA ASP A 327 -9.52 4.53 24.85
C ASP A 327 -8.10 4.82 24.35
N ASP A 328 -7.19 3.81 24.33
CA ASP A 328 -5.86 3.96 23.77
C ASP A 328 -5.92 4.32 22.28
N PHE A 329 -6.81 3.66 21.53
CA PHE A 329 -6.94 3.93 20.11
C PHE A 329 -7.56 5.31 19.85
N ILE A 330 -8.58 5.70 20.60
CA ILE A 330 -9.18 7.03 20.51
C ILE A 330 -8.13 8.10 20.84
N TYR A 331 -7.37 7.93 21.91
CA TYR A 331 -6.30 8.86 22.25
C TYR A 331 -5.26 8.96 21.13
N TYR A 332 -4.88 7.85 20.54
CA TYR A 332 -3.97 7.83 19.39
C TYR A 332 -4.55 8.64 18.20
N LEU A 333 -5.83 8.40 17.84
CA LEU A 333 -6.52 9.12 16.77
C LEU A 333 -6.52 10.64 16.99
N GLU A 334 -6.77 11.08 18.21
CA GLU A 334 -6.84 12.51 18.55
C GLU A 334 -5.47 13.20 18.57
N ASN A 335 -4.39 12.43 18.82
CA ASN A 335 -3.04 12.97 18.97
C ASN A 335 -2.12 12.68 17.78
N CYS A 336 -2.55 11.99 16.73
CA CYS A 336 -1.72 11.66 15.55
C CYS A 336 -0.99 12.88 14.98
N LYS A 337 -1.64 14.02 14.87
CA LYS A 337 -1.05 15.26 14.33
C LYS A 337 0.06 15.82 15.22
N LYS A 338 -0.07 15.72 16.52
CA LYS A 338 0.94 16.16 17.48
C LYS A 338 2.24 15.36 17.29
N TYR A 339 2.13 14.06 17.12
CA TYR A 339 3.29 13.19 16.91
C TYR A 339 4.05 13.53 15.61
N GLU A 340 3.36 13.86 14.52
CA GLU A 340 4.01 14.29 13.27
C GLU A 340 4.80 15.61 13.46
N ILE A 341 4.24 16.55 14.20
CA ILE A 341 4.90 17.83 14.51
C ILE A 341 6.15 17.58 15.36
N ASP A 342 6.06 16.71 16.36
CA ASP A 342 7.17 16.37 17.23
C ASP A 342 8.29 15.66 16.49
N ILE A 343 7.96 14.78 15.53
CA ILE A 343 8.92 14.15 14.59
C ILE A 343 9.67 15.20 13.79
N ASN A 344 8.92 16.08 13.13
CA ASN A 344 9.50 17.13 12.29
C ASN A 344 10.36 18.10 13.10
N ASN A 345 9.96 18.43 14.33
CA ASN A 345 10.72 19.25 15.24
C ASN A 345 12.00 18.55 15.73
N ALA A 346 11.93 17.24 16.00
CA ALA A 346 13.10 16.46 16.40
C ALA A 346 14.12 16.36 15.25
N ILE A 347 13.63 16.13 14.02
CA ILE A 347 14.47 16.14 12.82
C ILE A 347 15.12 17.51 12.62
N ARG A 348 14.35 18.58 12.66
CA ARG A 348 14.86 19.96 12.49
C ARG A 348 15.87 20.34 13.56
N LYS A 349 15.63 20.02 14.83
CA LYS A 349 16.57 20.32 15.93
C LYS A 349 17.91 19.60 15.76
N LYS A 350 17.92 18.37 15.22
CA LYS A 350 19.18 17.66 14.93
C LYS A 350 19.90 18.20 13.70
N TYR A 351 19.17 18.60 12.65
CA TYR A 351 19.79 19.23 11.48
C TYR A 351 20.35 20.61 11.78
N LEU A 352 19.76 21.36 12.70
CA LEU A 352 20.27 22.67 13.13
C LEU A 352 21.52 22.60 14.03
N ILE A 353 21.84 21.45 14.61
CA ILE A 353 23.08 21.23 15.39
C ILE A 353 24.24 20.79 14.47
N LEU A 354 23.96 20.47 13.19
CA LEU A 354 24.95 19.99 12.22
C LEU A 354 25.35 21.03 11.17
N ILE A 355 24.84 22.26 11.27
CA ILE A 355 25.26 23.44 10.52
C ILE A 355 26.06 24.34 11.44
#